data_7e35703e152f57d4a4fa05137905e75d
#
_entry.id   7e35703e152f57d4a4fa05137905e75d
#
_cell.length_a   1.000
_cell.length_b   1.000
_cell.length_c   1.000
_cell.angle_alpha   90.00
_cell.angle_beta   90.00
_cell.angle_gamma   90.00
#
_symmetry.space_group_name_H-M   'P 1'
#
loop_
_entity.id
_entity.type
_entity.pdbx_description
1 polymer ?
#
loop_
_entity_poly.entity_id
_entity_poly.type
_entity_poly.pdbx_seq_one_letter_code
_entity_poly.pdbx_strand_id
1 'polypeptide(L)'
;MDTEAQTTERDRASRPSVHEGGEERSRFAFVSWVASWLPGGRLTLSALLGLVLLLLLSVFVMQPFQIPSGSMEPALRVGDRVLVNKLAYRFGAEPQRGDVVVFDGTGYFGDADYIKRVVGVGGDHVVCCDSKGRIGVNGEPVDESTFLYPGNTPSEAPFDLVVPDGTLFLLGDHRGDSRDSRDYLGAPGGGMVPVGEVIGKAQWIAWPTGHWGSLSRNDVYARVPAPGGAHG
;
A
#
# COMPACT_ATOMS: atom_id res chain seq x y z
N MET A 1 16.42 -51.46 84.94
CA MET A 1 17.45 -51.70 83.96
C MET A 1 16.93 -51.00 82.67
N ASP A 2 17.11 -49.71 82.63
CA ASP A 2 18.17 -48.94 81.98
C ASP A 2 18.19 -49.19 80.48
N THR A 3 17.87 -48.20 79.67
CA THR A 3 18.85 -47.36 79.03
C THR A 3 18.16 -46.37 78.13
N GLU A 4 18.57 -45.16 78.29
CA GLU A 4 18.42 -43.91 77.56
C GLU A 4 18.23 -44.00 75.98
N ALA A 5 17.36 -43.15 75.51
CA ALA A 5 17.24 -42.80 74.12
C ALA A 5 17.78 -41.38 73.87
N GLN A 6 18.83 -41.25 73.08
CA GLN A 6 19.37 -39.98 72.61
C GLN A 6 18.62 -39.44 71.46
N THR A 7 18.21 -38.22 71.58
CA THR A 7 17.59 -37.34 70.51
C THR A 7 18.63 -36.91 69.54
N THR A 8 18.35 -37.09 68.25
CA THR A 8 19.13 -36.48 67.15
C THR A 8 18.30 -35.39 66.48
N GLU A 9 18.77 -34.19 66.68
CA GLU A 9 18.28 -32.99 66.11
C GLU A 9 18.61 -32.99 64.59
N ARG A 10 17.64 -32.81 63.76
CA ARG A 10 17.79 -32.82 62.30
C ARG A 10 17.77 -31.38 61.80
N ASP A 11 18.89 -30.97 61.28
CA ASP A 11 19.12 -29.72 60.55
C ASP A 11 18.04 -29.44 59.51
N ARG A 12 17.39 -28.31 59.65
CA ARG A 12 16.43 -27.77 58.68
C ARG A 12 17.22 -26.89 57.71
N ALA A 13 17.62 -27.49 56.59
CA ALA A 13 18.25 -26.77 55.50
C ALA A 13 17.33 -25.67 54.98
N SER A 14 17.76 -24.42 55.13
CA SER A 14 17.15 -23.22 54.59
C SER A 14 17.26 -23.23 53.04
N ARG A 15 16.13 -23.24 52.36
CA ARG A 15 16.08 -22.97 50.93
C ARG A 15 16.36 -21.51 50.67
N PRO A 16 17.21 -21.15 49.68
CA PRO A 16 17.36 -19.78 49.26
C PRO A 16 16.11 -19.35 48.49
N SER A 17 15.46 -18.28 48.93
CA SER A 17 14.42 -17.60 48.23
C SER A 17 15.02 -16.90 46.99
N VAL A 18 14.62 -17.32 45.79
CA VAL A 18 14.95 -16.66 44.56
C VAL A 18 14.26 -15.30 44.55
N HIS A 19 15.05 -14.24 44.58
CA HIS A 19 14.63 -12.86 44.41
C HIS A 19 14.34 -12.62 42.90
N GLU A 20 13.13 -12.87 42.45
CA GLU A 20 12.62 -12.45 41.12
C GLU A 20 12.00 -11.03 41.10
N GLY A 21 12.34 -10.19 42.05
CA GLY A 21 11.73 -8.84 42.19
C GLY A 21 12.58 -7.66 41.75
N GLY A 22 13.79 -7.88 41.20
CA GLY A 22 14.75 -6.80 40.96
C GLY A 22 14.60 -6.04 39.65
N GLU A 23 14.20 -6.70 38.55
CA GLU A 23 14.20 -6.07 37.23
C GLU A 23 12.94 -5.24 36.93
N GLU A 24 11.78 -5.64 37.43
CA GLU A 24 10.56 -4.83 37.24
C GLU A 24 10.61 -3.49 37.97
N ARG A 25 11.17 -3.46 39.18
CA ARG A 25 11.32 -2.21 39.96
C ARG A 25 12.24 -1.19 39.27
N SER A 26 13.28 -1.65 38.58
CA SER A 26 14.25 -0.81 37.88
C SER A 26 13.60 -0.10 36.63
N ARG A 27 12.75 -0.79 35.87
CA ARG A 27 12.07 -0.23 34.73
C ARG A 27 11.05 0.84 35.11
N PHE A 28 10.29 0.62 36.18
CA PHE A 28 9.32 1.62 36.67
C PHE A 28 10.02 2.84 37.30
N ALA A 29 11.19 2.67 37.90
CA ALA A 29 11.98 3.76 38.48
C ALA A 29 12.54 4.69 37.40
N PHE A 30 13.02 4.14 36.26
CA PHE A 30 13.51 4.94 35.14
C PHE A 30 12.39 5.78 34.51
N VAL A 31 11.22 5.18 34.25
CA VAL A 31 10.07 5.89 33.66
C VAL A 31 9.56 7.01 34.61
N SER A 32 9.53 6.76 35.91
CA SER A 32 9.13 7.77 36.89
C SER A 32 10.15 8.91 37.02
N TRP A 33 11.45 8.63 36.91
CA TRP A 33 12.50 9.62 36.90
C TRP A 33 12.44 10.54 35.69
N VAL A 34 12.28 10.00 34.46
CA VAL A 34 12.10 10.79 33.26
C VAL A 34 10.81 11.62 33.31
N ALA A 35 9.72 11.06 33.85
CA ALA A 35 8.45 11.77 33.99
C ALA A 35 8.52 12.96 34.96
N SER A 36 9.43 12.96 35.95
CA SER A 36 9.58 14.05 36.89
C SER A 36 10.27 15.30 36.33
N TRP A 37 10.99 15.17 35.20
CA TRP A 37 11.68 16.27 34.54
C TRP A 37 10.79 17.01 33.52
N LEU A 38 9.64 16.46 33.17
CA LEU A 38 8.73 17.06 32.19
C LEU A 38 7.61 17.86 32.87
N PRO A 39 7.32 19.09 32.44
CA PRO A 39 6.15 19.84 32.92
C PRO A 39 4.89 19.03 32.62
N GLY A 40 4.10 18.69 33.64
CA GLY A 40 2.94 17.81 33.52
C GLY A 40 3.21 16.32 33.76
N GLY A 41 4.46 15.91 34.01
CA GLY A 41 4.84 14.58 34.49
C GLY A 41 4.41 13.42 33.59
N ARG A 42 3.67 12.46 34.13
CA ARG A 42 3.26 11.23 33.42
C ARG A 42 2.35 11.48 32.22
N LEU A 43 1.53 12.52 32.27
CA LEU A 43 0.61 12.86 31.14
C LEU A 43 1.39 13.35 29.92
N THR A 44 2.39 14.21 30.10
CA THR A 44 3.22 14.68 28.98
C THR A 44 4.10 13.57 28.42
N LEU A 45 4.63 12.69 29.26
CA LEU A 45 5.40 11.54 28.79
C LEU A 45 4.53 10.57 27.97
N SER A 46 3.33 10.24 28.45
CA SER A 46 2.41 9.37 27.71
C SER A 46 1.93 10.01 26.39
N ALA A 47 1.71 11.33 26.38
CA ALA A 47 1.36 12.05 25.16
C ALA A 47 2.51 12.06 24.15
N LEU A 48 3.75 12.28 24.59
CA LEU A 48 4.94 12.20 23.74
C LEU A 48 5.17 10.80 23.19
N LEU A 49 5.05 9.76 24.01
CA LEU A 49 5.16 8.37 23.57
C LEU A 49 4.07 8.01 22.59
N GLY A 50 2.83 8.46 22.83
CA GLY A 50 1.71 8.29 21.89
C GLY A 50 1.95 8.99 20.56
N LEU A 51 2.47 10.22 20.60
CA LEU A 51 2.83 10.96 19.38
C LEU A 51 3.95 10.27 18.59
N VAL A 52 5.02 9.83 19.28
CA VAL A 52 6.11 9.09 18.63
C VAL A 52 5.60 7.80 18.02
N LEU A 53 4.76 7.04 18.72
CA LEU A 53 4.15 5.82 18.20
C LEU A 53 3.29 6.12 16.96
N LEU A 54 2.47 7.17 17.00
CA LEU A 54 1.64 7.61 15.89
C LEU A 54 2.51 7.99 14.67
N LEU A 55 3.59 8.73 14.87
CA LEU A 55 4.53 9.11 13.81
C LEU A 55 5.22 7.88 13.20
N LEU A 56 5.68 6.95 14.04
CA LEU A 56 6.27 5.69 13.56
C LEU A 56 5.27 4.88 12.73
N LEU A 57 4.04 4.71 13.23
CA LEU A 57 2.98 4.03 12.48
C LEU A 57 2.71 4.73 11.15
N SER A 58 2.67 6.07 11.12
CA SER A 58 2.46 6.85 9.90
C SER A 58 3.54 6.59 8.85
N VAL A 59 4.81 6.53 9.25
CA VAL A 59 5.94 6.23 8.35
C VAL A 59 5.84 4.83 7.75
N PHE A 60 5.35 3.84 8.52
CA PHE A 60 5.16 2.47 8.01
C PHE A 60 3.94 2.33 7.09
N VAL A 61 2.92 3.16 7.27
CA VAL A 61 1.67 3.13 6.49
C VAL A 61 1.78 3.92 5.21
N MET A 62 2.38 5.13 5.28
CA MET A 62 2.45 6.07 4.16
C MET A 62 3.89 6.27 3.72
N GLN A 63 4.19 5.91 2.47
CA GLN A 63 5.52 6.08 1.89
C GLN A 63 5.48 7.20 0.84
N PRO A 64 6.40 8.21 0.91
CA PRO A 64 6.52 9.20 -0.14
C PRO A 64 7.27 8.64 -1.35
N PHE A 65 6.72 8.87 -2.56
CA PHE A 65 7.37 8.59 -3.83
C PHE A 65 7.48 9.87 -4.64
N GLN A 66 8.61 10.05 -5.33
CA GLN A 66 8.81 11.16 -6.25
C GLN A 66 8.43 10.71 -7.66
N ILE A 67 7.71 11.56 -8.40
CA ILE A 67 7.29 11.29 -9.77
C ILE A 67 8.40 11.74 -10.74
N PRO A 68 9.07 10.80 -11.44
CA PRO A 68 10.19 11.13 -12.32
C PRO A 68 9.78 11.42 -13.76
N SER A 69 8.56 11.04 -14.19
CA SER A 69 8.11 11.10 -15.59
C SER A 69 6.72 11.68 -15.76
N GLY A 70 6.39 12.15 -16.97
CA GLY A 70 5.09 12.71 -17.31
C GLY A 70 4.00 11.69 -17.61
N SER A 71 4.26 10.37 -17.48
CA SER A 71 3.34 9.32 -17.91
C SER A 71 1.96 9.32 -17.24
N MET A 72 1.81 10.02 -16.12
CA MET A 72 0.57 10.17 -15.36
C MET A 72 0.01 11.59 -15.39
N GLU A 73 0.53 12.46 -16.28
CA GLU A 73 -0.06 13.78 -16.50
C GLU A 73 -1.45 13.65 -17.13
N PRO A 74 -2.38 14.55 -16.80
CA PRO A 74 -2.24 15.74 -15.96
C PRO A 74 -2.42 15.48 -14.46
N ALA A 75 -2.82 14.25 -14.05
CA ALA A 75 -3.13 13.91 -12.66
C ALA A 75 -1.89 14.01 -11.76
N LEU A 76 -0.71 13.61 -12.25
CA LEU A 76 0.58 13.70 -11.58
C LEU A 76 1.61 14.33 -12.51
N ARG A 77 2.40 15.26 -11.99
CA ARG A 77 3.42 16.00 -12.76
C ARG A 77 4.81 15.59 -12.34
N VAL A 78 5.77 15.77 -13.24
CA VAL A 78 7.18 15.55 -12.93
C VAL A 78 7.59 16.41 -11.73
N GLY A 79 8.22 15.78 -10.73
CA GLY A 79 8.64 16.43 -9.48
C GLY A 79 7.62 16.39 -8.36
N ASP A 80 6.38 15.97 -8.60
CA ASP A 80 5.41 15.73 -7.54
C ASP A 80 5.92 14.68 -6.55
N ARG A 81 5.56 14.84 -5.28
CA ARG A 81 5.74 13.83 -4.25
C ARG A 81 4.38 13.32 -3.81
N VAL A 82 4.14 12.04 -4.03
CA VAL A 82 2.90 11.39 -3.68
C VAL A 82 3.05 10.55 -2.43
N LEU A 83 2.01 10.50 -1.61
CA LEU A 83 1.92 9.61 -0.46
C LEU A 83 1.20 8.34 -0.88
N VAL A 84 1.90 7.23 -0.75
CA VAL A 84 1.44 5.90 -1.11
C VAL A 84 1.06 5.13 0.15
N ASN A 85 -0.19 4.71 0.24
CA ASN A 85 -0.70 3.88 1.33
C ASN A 85 -0.36 2.42 1.06
N LYS A 86 0.59 1.89 1.81
CA LYS A 86 1.05 0.48 1.70
C LYS A 86 0.07 -0.53 2.29
N LEU A 87 -0.87 -0.08 3.11
CA LEU A 87 -1.88 -0.93 3.72
C LEU A 87 -3.20 -0.95 2.94
N ALA A 88 -3.31 -0.17 1.86
CA ALA A 88 -4.55 -0.03 1.09
C ALA A 88 -5.09 -1.37 0.58
N TYR A 89 -4.19 -2.32 0.29
CA TYR A 89 -4.52 -3.63 -0.28
C TYR A 89 -4.08 -4.79 0.64
N ARG A 90 -3.97 -4.49 1.95
CA ARG A 90 -3.76 -5.50 2.98
C ARG A 90 -5.11 -5.94 3.55
N PHE A 91 -5.12 -7.03 4.27
CA PHE A 91 -6.30 -7.53 4.99
C PHE A 91 -7.49 -7.89 4.07
N GLY A 92 -7.22 -8.40 2.86
CA GLY A 92 -8.24 -8.84 1.92
C GLY A 92 -8.84 -7.76 1.02
N ALA A 93 -8.31 -6.54 1.08
CA ALA A 93 -8.62 -5.52 0.07
C ALA A 93 -7.78 -5.74 -1.19
N GLU A 94 -8.35 -5.44 -2.36
CA GLU A 94 -7.69 -5.57 -3.66
C GLU A 94 -7.73 -4.24 -4.43
N PRO A 95 -6.75 -4.01 -5.35
CA PRO A 95 -6.80 -2.89 -6.27
C PRO A 95 -8.09 -2.90 -7.08
N GLN A 96 -8.66 -1.72 -7.27
CA GLN A 96 -9.90 -1.54 -8.01
C GLN A 96 -9.65 -0.67 -9.24
N ARG A 97 -10.48 -0.82 -10.27
CA ARG A 97 -10.47 0.03 -11.46
C ARG A 97 -10.53 1.50 -11.07
N GLY A 98 -9.69 2.32 -11.70
CA GLY A 98 -9.54 3.74 -11.39
C GLY A 98 -8.54 4.06 -10.27
N ASP A 99 -8.08 3.08 -9.49
CA ASP A 99 -7.02 3.30 -8.50
C ASP A 99 -5.69 3.64 -9.20
N VAL A 100 -4.94 4.57 -8.63
CA VAL A 100 -3.56 4.84 -9.02
C VAL A 100 -2.65 4.06 -8.08
N VAL A 101 -1.86 3.14 -8.64
CA VAL A 101 -1.03 2.21 -7.87
C VAL A 101 0.46 2.43 -8.17
N VAL A 102 1.28 2.24 -7.13
CA VAL A 102 2.73 2.08 -7.28
C VAL A 102 3.04 0.60 -7.17
N PHE A 103 3.86 0.09 -8.08
CA PHE A 103 4.20 -1.33 -8.17
C PHE A 103 5.66 -1.53 -8.59
N ASP A 104 6.24 -2.66 -8.21
CA ASP A 104 7.55 -3.09 -8.67
C ASP A 104 7.43 -3.59 -10.12
N GLY A 105 8.18 -2.95 -11.04
CA GLY A 105 8.19 -3.31 -12.45
C GLY A 105 9.16 -4.42 -12.82
N THR A 106 9.94 -4.93 -11.87
CA THR A 106 10.99 -5.94 -12.11
C THR A 106 10.42 -7.19 -12.78
N GLY A 107 10.98 -7.53 -13.93
CA GLY A 107 10.50 -8.67 -14.72
C GLY A 107 9.29 -8.39 -15.61
N TYR A 108 8.68 -7.21 -15.53
CA TYR A 108 7.51 -6.81 -16.33
C TYR A 108 7.79 -5.57 -17.18
N PHE A 109 8.12 -4.43 -16.57
CA PHE A 109 8.33 -3.15 -17.24
C PHE A 109 9.78 -2.66 -17.19
N GLY A 110 10.59 -3.19 -16.26
CA GLY A 110 12.00 -2.86 -16.01
C GLY A 110 12.30 -2.78 -14.52
N ASP A 111 13.58 -2.68 -14.16
CA ASP A 111 14.08 -2.74 -12.78
C ASP A 111 13.86 -1.40 -12.03
N ALA A 112 12.60 -1.02 -11.84
CA ALA A 112 12.19 0.20 -11.15
C ALA A 112 10.77 0.11 -10.64
N ASP A 113 10.42 1.01 -9.71
CA ASP A 113 9.04 1.24 -9.29
C ASP A 113 8.31 2.11 -10.33
N TYR A 114 7.11 1.71 -10.67
CA TYR A 114 6.24 2.41 -11.61
C TYR A 114 4.97 2.88 -10.92
N ILE A 115 4.37 3.94 -11.48
CA ILE A 115 3.06 4.42 -11.06
C ILE A 115 2.13 4.46 -12.27
N LYS A 116 0.97 3.79 -12.18
CA LYS A 116 -0.03 3.68 -13.24
C LYS A 116 -1.43 3.61 -12.66
N ARG A 117 -2.43 3.79 -13.54
CA ARG A 117 -3.84 3.62 -13.20
C ARG A 117 -4.31 2.22 -13.55
N VAL A 118 -5.09 1.62 -12.64
CA VAL A 118 -5.77 0.35 -12.87
C VAL A 118 -6.94 0.58 -13.83
N VAL A 119 -6.89 -0.04 -15.00
CA VAL A 119 -7.96 -0.01 -16.01
C VAL A 119 -8.75 -1.32 -15.99
N GLY A 120 -8.06 -2.44 -15.81
CA GLY A 120 -8.68 -3.76 -15.68
C GLY A 120 -8.13 -4.54 -14.49
N VAL A 121 -8.98 -5.33 -13.86
CA VAL A 121 -8.65 -6.28 -12.79
C VAL A 121 -8.91 -7.71 -13.26
N GLY A 122 -8.43 -8.71 -12.54
CA GLY A 122 -8.61 -10.12 -12.88
C GLY A 122 -10.05 -10.45 -13.25
N GLY A 123 -10.23 -11.16 -14.37
CA GLY A 123 -11.52 -11.53 -14.95
C GLY A 123 -12.16 -10.45 -15.85
N ASP A 124 -11.57 -9.26 -15.95
CA ASP A 124 -12.11 -8.21 -16.84
C ASP A 124 -11.80 -8.49 -18.32
N HIS A 125 -12.79 -8.25 -19.15
CA HIS A 125 -12.64 -8.15 -20.62
C HIS A 125 -12.45 -6.68 -20.99
N VAL A 126 -11.27 -6.33 -21.49
CA VAL A 126 -10.90 -4.94 -21.84
C VAL A 126 -10.67 -4.84 -23.33
N VAL A 127 -11.39 -3.91 -23.96
CA VAL A 127 -11.37 -3.74 -25.43
C VAL A 127 -11.08 -2.28 -25.78
N CYS A 128 -10.19 -2.03 -26.68
CA CYS A 128 -10.02 -0.73 -27.31
C CYS A 128 -10.18 -0.83 -28.83
N CYS A 129 -10.96 0.03 -29.42
CA CYS A 129 -11.83 1.04 -28.89
C CYS A 129 -13.20 0.95 -29.54
N ASP A 130 -14.22 1.51 -28.92
CA ASP A 130 -15.54 1.62 -29.50
C ASP A 130 -15.54 2.64 -30.66
N SER A 131 -16.70 2.81 -31.36
CA SER A 131 -16.86 3.76 -32.47
C SER A 131 -16.61 5.23 -32.10
N LYS A 132 -16.57 5.55 -30.78
CA LYS A 132 -16.26 6.88 -30.24
C LYS A 132 -14.83 6.98 -29.72
N GLY A 133 -14.00 5.95 -29.94
CA GLY A 133 -12.62 5.90 -29.49
C GLY A 133 -12.44 5.64 -27.98
N ARG A 134 -13.44 5.09 -27.27
CA ARG A 134 -13.37 4.81 -25.83
C ARG A 134 -12.97 3.37 -25.56
N ILE A 135 -12.25 3.15 -24.46
CA ILE A 135 -12.04 1.81 -23.93
C ILE A 135 -13.36 1.27 -23.39
N GLY A 136 -13.65 0.02 -23.69
CA GLY A 136 -14.74 -0.75 -23.09
C GLY A 136 -14.18 -1.73 -22.05
N VAL A 137 -14.85 -1.82 -20.91
CA VAL A 137 -14.55 -2.83 -19.88
C VAL A 137 -15.82 -3.60 -19.58
N ASN A 138 -15.79 -4.92 -19.77
CA ASN A 138 -16.96 -5.81 -19.61
C ASN A 138 -18.18 -5.35 -20.44
N GLY A 139 -17.93 -4.83 -21.64
CA GLY A 139 -18.96 -4.31 -22.53
C GLY A 139 -19.44 -2.89 -22.22
N GLU A 140 -19.03 -2.30 -21.09
CA GLU A 140 -19.39 -0.91 -20.75
C GLU A 140 -18.32 0.07 -21.21
N PRO A 141 -18.65 1.08 -22.05
CA PRO A 141 -17.69 2.07 -22.49
C PRO A 141 -17.34 3.06 -21.37
N VAL A 142 -16.04 3.26 -21.14
CA VAL A 142 -15.51 4.13 -20.09
C VAL A 142 -15.15 5.49 -20.66
N ASP A 143 -15.67 6.55 -20.06
CA ASP A 143 -15.32 7.93 -20.40
C ASP A 143 -14.11 8.38 -19.54
N GLU A 144 -12.92 8.31 -20.12
CA GLU A 144 -11.66 8.64 -19.47
C GLU A 144 -11.28 10.14 -19.58
N SER A 145 -12.14 10.97 -20.16
CA SER A 145 -11.87 12.40 -20.42
C SER A 145 -11.51 13.21 -19.17
N THR A 146 -11.92 12.74 -17.98
CA THR A 146 -11.67 13.42 -16.70
C THR A 146 -10.22 13.33 -16.22
N PHE A 147 -9.43 12.38 -16.72
CA PHE A 147 -8.03 12.18 -16.32
C PHE A 147 -7.08 11.95 -17.49
N LEU A 148 -7.60 11.65 -18.69
CA LEU A 148 -6.78 11.47 -19.87
C LEU A 148 -6.06 12.77 -20.23
N TYR A 149 -4.78 12.69 -20.61
CA TYR A 149 -4.03 13.87 -21.06
C TYR A 149 -4.71 14.52 -22.27
N PRO A 150 -4.87 15.86 -22.28
CA PRO A 150 -5.55 16.56 -23.36
C PRO A 150 -4.93 16.26 -24.73
N GLY A 151 -5.77 15.88 -25.67
CA GLY A 151 -5.34 15.52 -27.04
C GLY A 151 -4.88 14.08 -27.21
N ASN A 152 -4.80 13.28 -26.14
CA ASN A 152 -4.55 11.85 -26.27
C ASN A 152 -5.83 11.07 -26.60
N THR A 153 -5.65 9.99 -27.37
CA THR A 153 -6.64 8.92 -27.49
C THR A 153 -6.40 7.87 -26.42
N PRO A 154 -7.40 7.10 -25.99
CA PRO A 154 -7.25 6.02 -25.03
C PRO A 154 -6.20 4.96 -25.40
N SER A 155 -6.07 4.65 -26.70
CA SER A 155 -4.95 3.90 -27.26
C SER A 155 -4.83 4.18 -28.76
N GLU A 156 -3.60 4.17 -29.29
CA GLU A 156 -3.33 4.26 -30.72
C GLU A 156 -3.49 2.91 -31.42
N ALA A 157 -3.19 1.81 -30.70
CA ALA A 157 -3.35 0.47 -31.19
C ALA A 157 -4.60 -0.20 -30.60
N PRO A 158 -5.40 -0.91 -31.41
CA PRO A 158 -6.52 -1.69 -30.89
C PRO A 158 -6.01 -2.87 -30.07
N PHE A 159 -6.77 -3.26 -29.06
CA PHE A 159 -6.56 -4.47 -28.29
C PHE A 159 -7.88 -5.05 -27.80
N ASP A 160 -7.91 -6.35 -27.60
CA ASP A 160 -9.03 -7.13 -27.08
C ASP A 160 -8.43 -8.24 -26.21
N LEU A 161 -8.65 -8.15 -24.91
CA LEU A 161 -7.98 -9.03 -23.95
C LEU A 161 -8.83 -9.30 -22.72
N VAL A 162 -8.60 -10.44 -22.11
CA VAL A 162 -9.12 -10.76 -20.77
C VAL A 162 -7.96 -10.69 -19.80
N VAL A 163 -8.14 -9.94 -18.71
CA VAL A 163 -7.15 -9.81 -17.63
C VAL A 163 -7.12 -11.10 -16.81
N PRO A 164 -5.99 -11.81 -16.73
CA PRO A 164 -5.90 -13.03 -15.92
C PRO A 164 -6.17 -12.76 -14.45
N ASP A 165 -6.73 -13.76 -13.75
CA ASP A 165 -6.96 -13.66 -12.32
C ASP A 165 -5.68 -13.34 -11.54
N GLY A 166 -5.80 -12.50 -10.51
CA GLY A 166 -4.67 -12.07 -9.70
C GLY A 166 -3.72 -11.09 -10.39
N THR A 167 -4.08 -10.57 -11.56
CA THR A 167 -3.28 -9.57 -12.29
C THR A 167 -4.06 -8.28 -12.56
N LEU A 168 -3.34 -7.24 -13.00
CA LEU A 168 -3.86 -5.92 -13.30
C LEU A 168 -3.44 -5.50 -14.71
N PHE A 169 -4.35 -4.84 -15.43
CA PHE A 169 -4.05 -4.10 -16.65
C PHE A 169 -3.90 -2.62 -16.30
N LEU A 170 -2.69 -2.10 -16.47
CA LEU A 170 -2.26 -0.81 -15.96
C LEU A 170 -1.92 0.15 -17.09
N LEU A 171 -2.53 1.34 -17.12
CA LEU A 171 -2.25 2.38 -18.13
C LEU A 171 -1.81 3.69 -17.47
N GLY A 172 -0.99 4.46 -18.18
CA GLY A 172 -0.72 5.85 -17.82
C GLY A 172 -1.85 6.78 -18.28
N ASP A 173 -2.05 7.88 -17.57
CA ASP A 173 -3.03 8.90 -17.94
C ASP A 173 -2.58 9.70 -19.16
N HIS A 174 -1.26 9.87 -19.36
CA HIS A 174 -0.65 10.41 -20.56
C HIS A 174 -0.36 9.28 -21.57
N ARG A 175 -1.41 8.78 -22.22
CA ARG A 175 -1.38 7.61 -23.11
C ARG A 175 -0.28 7.65 -24.18
N GLY A 176 0.01 8.83 -24.74
CA GLY A 176 1.03 9.02 -25.77
C GLY A 176 2.47 9.07 -25.23
N ASP A 177 2.66 9.26 -23.90
CA ASP A 177 3.98 9.31 -23.24
C ASP A 177 4.11 8.28 -22.11
N SER A 178 3.33 7.21 -22.18
CA SER A 178 3.35 6.15 -21.18
C SER A 178 3.77 4.82 -21.76
N ARG A 179 4.87 4.27 -21.24
CA ARG A 179 5.14 2.84 -21.36
C ARG A 179 4.35 2.11 -20.29
N ASP A 180 3.40 1.28 -20.73
CA ASP A 180 2.46 0.63 -19.86
C ASP A 180 2.05 -0.75 -20.39
N SER A 181 1.02 -1.37 -19.83
CA SER A 181 0.59 -2.72 -20.21
C SER A 181 0.42 -2.92 -21.72
N ARG A 182 0.04 -1.87 -22.47
CA ARG A 182 -0.15 -1.94 -23.92
C ARG A 182 1.13 -2.26 -24.68
N ASP A 183 2.27 -1.73 -24.22
CA ASP A 183 3.57 -1.93 -24.86
C ASP A 183 4.11 -3.34 -24.70
N TYR A 184 3.59 -4.06 -23.71
CA TYR A 184 4.07 -5.39 -23.33
C TYR A 184 3.06 -6.50 -23.64
N LEU A 185 1.98 -6.22 -24.39
CA LEU A 185 0.98 -7.25 -24.74
C LEU A 185 1.57 -8.45 -25.48
N GLY A 186 2.63 -8.23 -26.27
CA GLY A 186 3.37 -9.30 -26.96
C GLY A 186 4.49 -9.95 -26.13
N ALA A 187 4.77 -9.46 -24.92
CA ALA A 187 5.82 -9.99 -24.05
C ALA A 187 5.30 -11.16 -23.20
N PRO A 188 6.21 -11.97 -22.60
CA PRO A 188 5.81 -12.94 -21.58
C PRO A 188 5.02 -12.27 -20.46
N GLY A 189 3.86 -12.83 -20.10
CA GLY A 189 2.93 -12.21 -19.14
C GLY A 189 1.93 -11.24 -19.74
N GLY A 190 2.00 -10.94 -21.07
CA GLY A 190 1.00 -10.14 -21.77
C GLY A 190 0.83 -8.71 -21.26
N GLY A 191 1.88 -8.14 -20.64
CA GLY A 191 1.82 -6.80 -20.05
C GLY A 191 1.01 -6.70 -18.76
N MET A 192 0.55 -7.84 -18.23
CA MET A 192 -0.20 -7.88 -16.96
C MET A 192 0.75 -7.85 -15.76
N VAL A 193 0.38 -7.09 -14.73
CA VAL A 193 1.16 -6.98 -13.49
C VAL A 193 0.45 -7.75 -12.38
N PRO A 194 1.12 -8.71 -11.71
CA PRO A 194 0.53 -9.41 -10.58
C PRO A 194 0.15 -8.45 -9.45
N VAL A 195 -0.99 -8.69 -8.80
CA VAL A 195 -1.43 -7.92 -7.63
C VAL A 195 -0.38 -7.93 -6.52
N GLY A 196 0.40 -9.03 -6.41
CA GLY A 196 1.48 -9.15 -5.42
C GLY A 196 2.62 -8.14 -5.57
N GLU A 197 2.83 -7.60 -6.77
CA GLU A 197 3.86 -6.58 -7.06
C GLU A 197 3.40 -5.16 -6.69
N VAL A 198 2.14 -4.98 -6.29
CA VAL A 198 1.63 -3.67 -5.89
C VAL A 198 2.16 -3.28 -4.52
N ILE A 199 2.98 -2.25 -4.49
CA ILE A 199 3.56 -1.64 -3.27
C ILE A 199 2.47 -0.93 -2.46
N GLY A 200 1.55 -0.21 -3.15
CA GLY A 200 0.45 0.47 -2.49
C GLY A 200 -0.33 1.41 -3.41
N LYS A 201 -1.33 2.07 -2.82
CA LYS A 201 -2.21 3.03 -3.49
C LYS A 201 -1.71 4.46 -3.30
N ALA A 202 -1.48 5.20 -4.38
CA ALA A 202 -1.23 6.62 -4.34
C ALA A 202 -2.52 7.36 -3.95
N GLN A 203 -2.50 8.10 -2.83
CA GLN A 203 -3.69 8.74 -2.27
C GLN A 203 -3.64 10.26 -2.28
N TRP A 204 -2.44 10.83 -2.10
CA TRP A 204 -2.26 12.27 -1.95
C TRP A 204 -1.02 12.77 -2.66
N ILE A 205 -1.13 13.95 -3.28
CA ILE A 205 0.02 14.74 -3.71
C ILE A 205 0.42 15.61 -2.52
N ALA A 206 1.58 15.34 -1.91
CA ALA A 206 2.05 16.05 -0.72
C ALA A 206 2.92 17.27 -1.05
N TRP A 207 3.50 17.31 -2.24
CA TRP A 207 4.37 18.38 -2.71
C TRP A 207 4.35 18.44 -4.25
N PRO A 208 4.44 19.63 -4.86
CA PRO A 208 4.48 20.97 -4.28
C PRO A 208 3.12 21.42 -3.72
N THR A 209 3.12 22.40 -2.82
CA THR A 209 1.88 22.90 -2.19
C THR A 209 0.89 23.49 -3.20
N GLY A 210 1.37 24.01 -4.34
CA GLY A 210 0.52 24.51 -5.43
C GLY A 210 -0.20 23.39 -6.23
N HIS A 211 0.15 22.12 -6.00
CA HIS A 211 -0.49 20.95 -6.62
C HIS A 211 -0.99 19.95 -5.55
N TRP A 212 -1.09 20.41 -4.31
CA TRP A 212 -1.55 19.56 -3.21
C TRP A 212 -2.99 19.11 -3.43
N GLY A 213 -3.24 17.83 -3.33
CA GLY A 213 -4.57 17.29 -3.55
C GLY A 213 -4.68 15.78 -3.31
N SER A 214 -5.91 15.31 -3.26
CA SER A 214 -6.22 13.88 -3.17
C SER A 214 -6.25 13.26 -4.56
N LEU A 215 -5.64 12.11 -4.71
CA LEU A 215 -5.78 11.22 -5.84
C LEU A 215 -6.95 10.26 -5.58
N SER A 216 -8.17 10.79 -5.63
CA SER A 216 -9.35 9.95 -5.47
C SER A 216 -9.48 8.97 -6.64
N ARG A 217 -10.07 7.80 -6.36
CA ARG A 217 -10.48 6.87 -7.41
C ARG A 217 -11.46 7.58 -8.34
N ASN A 218 -11.27 7.40 -9.63
CA ASN A 218 -12.14 8.01 -10.62
C ASN A 218 -13.44 7.18 -10.76
N ASP A 219 -14.58 7.82 -10.57
CA ASP A 219 -15.91 7.17 -10.61
C ASP A 219 -16.36 6.76 -12.01
N VAL A 220 -15.53 7.03 -13.06
CA VAL A 220 -15.86 6.65 -14.44
C VAL A 220 -16.09 5.14 -14.62
N TYR A 221 -15.50 4.34 -13.73
CA TYR A 221 -15.68 2.88 -13.71
C TYR A 221 -16.89 2.41 -12.88
N ALA A 222 -17.66 3.31 -12.27
CA ALA A 222 -18.77 2.93 -11.38
C ALA A 222 -19.89 2.15 -12.09
N ARG A 223 -20.03 2.31 -13.41
CA ARG A 223 -21.03 1.59 -14.22
C ARG A 223 -20.53 0.27 -14.76
N VAL A 224 -19.22 0.01 -14.69
CA VAL A 224 -18.63 -1.22 -15.23
C VAL A 224 -19.11 -2.41 -14.40
N PRO A 225 -19.72 -3.43 -15.00
CA PRO A 225 -20.13 -4.63 -14.29
C PRO A 225 -18.96 -5.32 -13.58
N ALA A 226 -19.28 -6.14 -12.59
CA ALA A 226 -18.27 -7.01 -11.97
C ALA A 226 -17.60 -7.86 -13.06
N PRO A 227 -16.33 -8.28 -12.86
CA PRO A 227 -15.68 -9.22 -13.75
C PRO A 227 -16.56 -10.44 -13.96
N GLY A 228 -16.70 -10.87 -15.22
CA GLY A 228 -17.38 -12.13 -15.51
C GLY A 228 -16.57 -13.26 -14.87
N GLY A 229 -17.06 -13.84 -13.79
CA GLY A 229 -16.42 -15.00 -13.22
C GLY A 229 -16.24 -16.05 -14.30
N ALA A 230 -15.04 -16.56 -14.48
CA ALA A 230 -14.80 -17.73 -15.28
C ALA A 230 -15.59 -18.88 -14.64
N HIS A 231 -16.80 -19.15 -15.16
CA HIS A 231 -17.50 -20.38 -14.90
C HIS A 231 -16.75 -21.46 -15.68
N GLY A 232 -15.74 -22.04 -15.04
CA GLY A 232 -15.09 -23.25 -15.45
C GLY A 232 -15.68 -24.45 -14.74
#